data_f0c242168b85c41ee6efcbc6e52859e6
#
_entry.id   f0c242168b85c41ee6efcbc6e52859e6
#
_cell.length_a   1.000
_cell.length_b   1.000
_cell.length_c   1.000
_cell.angle_alpha   90.00
_cell.angle_beta   90.00
_cell.angle_gamma   90.00
#
_symmetry.space_group_name_H-M   'P 1'
#
loop_
_entity.id
_entity.type
_entity.pdbx_description
1 polymer ?
#
loop_
_entity_poly.entity_id
_entity_poly.type
_entity_poly.pdbx_seq_one_letter_code
_entity_poly.pdbx_strand_id
1 'polypeptide(L)'
;MKDVGKSIYHPILVLVYTRNEGFQSRAAVVASKAIGNAVTRNKVKRRLKSCLDQFWQNVDQQWDLIFYSRAAIVDANITEICSAIEHLLLEAGVLGEKK
;
A
#
# COMPACT_ATOMS: atom_id res chain seq x y z
N MET A 1 12.02 -10.54 20.37
CA MET A 1 11.83 -9.18 20.08
C MET A 1 11.14 -8.96 18.77
N LYS A 2 10.33 -7.95 18.79
CA LYS A 2 9.53 -7.77 17.68
C LYS A 2 10.10 -6.80 16.74
N ASP A 3 9.95 -7.03 15.47
CA ASP A 3 10.39 -6.07 14.50
C ASP A 3 9.55 -4.85 14.57
N VAL A 4 10.19 -3.73 14.51
CA VAL A 4 9.51 -2.46 14.44
C VAL A 4 9.21 -2.20 12.98
N GLY A 5 7.98 -1.88 12.68
CA GLY A 5 7.61 -1.56 11.32
C GLY A 5 8.31 -0.32 10.82
N LYS A 6 8.57 -0.27 9.54
CA LYS A 6 9.17 0.88 8.90
C LYS A 6 8.14 1.58 8.05
N SER A 7 8.32 2.87 7.88
CA SER A 7 7.37 3.69 7.14
C SER A 7 8.07 4.41 6.00
N ILE A 8 7.39 4.48 4.86
CA ILE A 8 7.86 5.26 3.73
C ILE A 8 6.73 6.20 3.36
N TYR A 9 7.06 7.47 3.19
CA TYR A 9 6.05 8.50 2.98
C TYR A 9 6.01 8.91 1.53
N HIS A 10 4.80 9.06 1.03
CA HIS A 10 4.53 9.54 -0.32
C HIS A 10 3.46 10.62 -0.21
N PRO A 11 3.37 11.56 -1.13
CA PRO A 11 2.34 12.61 -1.03
C PRO A 11 0.91 12.10 -0.89
N ILE A 12 0.59 10.95 -1.46
CA ILE A 12 -0.78 10.44 -1.39
C ILE A 12 -0.92 9.18 -0.55
N LEU A 13 0.18 8.56 -0.15
CA LEU A 13 0.14 7.30 0.60
C LEU A 13 1.28 7.24 1.60
N VAL A 14 1.07 6.45 2.64
CA VAL A 14 2.16 6.07 3.53
C VAL A 14 2.14 4.55 3.59
N LEU A 15 3.28 3.93 3.37
CA LEU A 15 3.42 2.49 3.49
C LEU A 15 4.12 2.16 4.79
N VAL A 16 3.47 1.33 5.60
CA VAL A 16 4.11 0.76 6.77
C VAL A 16 4.32 -0.71 6.47
N TYR A 17 5.53 -1.19 6.64
CA TYR A 17 5.83 -2.58 6.32
C TYR A 17 6.63 -3.21 7.44
N THR A 18 6.33 -4.49 7.67
CA THR A 18 6.94 -5.27 8.73
C THR A 18 7.06 -6.69 8.25
N ARG A 19 8.15 -7.35 8.61
CA ARG A 19 8.28 -8.74 8.29
C ARG A 19 7.38 -9.54 9.21
N ASN A 20 6.68 -10.54 8.65
CA ASN A 20 5.87 -11.41 9.49
C ASN A 20 6.50 -12.78 9.52
N GLU A 21 5.97 -13.65 10.37
CA GLU A 21 6.51 -15.00 10.51
C GLU A 21 5.68 -16.04 9.81
N GLY A 22 4.69 -15.60 9.05
CA GLY A 22 3.86 -16.54 8.31
C GLY A 22 4.48 -16.90 6.99
N PHE A 23 3.70 -17.63 6.19
CA PHE A 23 4.17 -18.04 4.88
C PHE A 23 3.82 -17.06 3.79
N GLN A 24 2.84 -16.22 4.04
CA GLN A 24 2.32 -15.34 3.00
C GLN A 24 2.36 -13.91 3.45
N SER A 25 2.52 -13.03 2.48
CA SER A 25 2.41 -11.62 2.76
C SER A 25 0.93 -11.24 2.83
N ARG A 26 0.67 -10.19 3.60
CA ARG A 26 -0.67 -9.66 3.76
C ARG A 26 -0.63 -8.18 3.56
N ALA A 27 -1.72 -7.63 3.08
CA ALA A 27 -1.80 -6.21 2.87
C ALA A 27 -3.14 -5.68 3.31
N ALA A 28 -3.14 -4.47 3.83
CA ALA A 28 -4.36 -3.78 4.19
C ALA A 28 -4.29 -2.37 3.64
N VAL A 29 -5.44 -1.81 3.29
CA VAL A 29 -5.52 -0.44 2.86
C VAL A 29 -6.44 0.29 3.83
N VAL A 30 -6.02 1.47 4.24
CA VAL A 30 -6.73 2.25 5.24
C VAL A 30 -7.09 3.61 4.65
N ALA A 31 -8.36 3.97 4.74
CA ALA A 31 -8.81 5.30 4.35
C ALA A 31 -9.53 5.89 5.54
N SER A 32 -8.91 6.86 6.19
CA SER A 32 -9.45 7.45 7.39
C SER A 32 -10.54 8.47 7.07
N LYS A 33 -11.15 9.01 8.11
CA LYS A 33 -12.20 10.01 7.94
C LYS A 33 -11.69 11.26 7.26
N ALA A 34 -10.40 11.52 7.32
CA ALA A 34 -9.82 12.67 6.65
C ALA A 34 -9.97 12.59 5.14
N ILE A 35 -10.19 11.39 4.60
CA ILE A 35 -10.35 11.20 3.16
C ILE A 35 -11.69 11.70 2.69
N GLY A 36 -12.72 11.58 3.54
CA GLY A 36 -14.06 12.01 3.18
C GLY A 36 -15.12 11.07 3.72
N ASN A 37 -16.28 11.10 3.09
CA ASN A 37 -17.39 10.27 3.55
C ASN A 37 -17.16 8.81 3.12
N ALA A 38 -18.11 7.95 3.50
CA ALA A 38 -17.97 6.52 3.26
C ALA A 38 -17.85 6.19 1.78
N VAL A 39 -18.60 6.90 0.95
CA VAL A 39 -18.55 6.63 -0.50
C VAL A 39 -17.16 6.92 -1.04
N THR A 40 -16.60 8.06 -0.66
CA THR A 40 -15.27 8.45 -1.11
C THR A 40 -14.21 7.48 -0.58
N ARG A 41 -14.31 7.11 0.70
CA ARG A 41 -13.36 6.19 1.28
C ARG A 41 -13.40 4.83 0.60
N ASN A 42 -14.60 4.34 0.28
CA ASN A 42 -14.72 3.05 -0.39
C ASN A 42 -14.13 3.09 -1.80
N LYS A 43 -14.34 4.22 -2.48
CA LYS A 43 -13.77 4.37 -3.82
C LYS A 43 -12.25 4.34 -3.77
N VAL A 44 -11.65 5.03 -2.82
CA VAL A 44 -10.21 5.06 -2.66
C VAL A 44 -9.69 3.66 -2.36
N LYS A 45 -10.35 2.95 -1.46
CA LYS A 45 -9.92 1.60 -1.12
C LYS A 45 -9.98 0.67 -2.31
N ARG A 46 -11.03 0.76 -3.12
CA ARG A 46 -11.14 -0.10 -4.30
C ARG A 46 -10.03 0.16 -5.27
N ARG A 47 -9.70 1.44 -5.49
CA ARG A 47 -8.62 1.79 -6.40
C ARG A 47 -7.28 1.29 -5.88
N LEU A 48 -7.04 1.43 -4.58
CA LEU A 48 -5.81 0.94 -3.99
C LEU A 48 -5.67 -0.56 -4.15
N LYS A 49 -6.74 -1.29 -3.89
CA LYS A 49 -6.69 -2.74 -4.02
C LYS A 49 -6.47 -3.17 -5.46
N SER A 50 -7.13 -2.48 -6.39
CA SER A 50 -6.97 -2.81 -7.79
C SER A 50 -5.52 -2.62 -8.24
N CYS A 51 -4.90 -1.51 -7.83
CA CYS A 51 -3.51 -1.27 -8.18
C CYS A 51 -2.58 -2.26 -7.50
N LEU A 52 -2.84 -2.55 -6.23
CA LEU A 52 -2.00 -3.47 -5.49
C LEU A 52 -2.04 -4.86 -6.10
N ASP A 53 -3.21 -5.27 -6.58
CA ASP A 53 -3.34 -6.59 -7.20
C ASP A 53 -2.41 -6.75 -8.39
N GLN A 54 -2.14 -5.67 -9.11
CA GLN A 54 -1.27 -5.74 -10.27
C GLN A 54 0.15 -6.12 -9.89
N PHE A 55 0.56 -5.78 -8.68
CA PHE A 55 1.93 -6.03 -8.23
C PHE A 55 2.02 -7.19 -7.25
N TRP A 56 0.87 -7.72 -6.82
CA TRP A 56 0.86 -8.66 -5.70
C TRP A 56 1.66 -9.92 -5.99
N GLN A 57 1.65 -10.37 -7.22
CA GLN A 57 2.38 -11.58 -7.57
C GLN A 57 3.89 -11.40 -7.44
N ASN A 58 4.35 -10.17 -7.46
CA ASN A 58 5.76 -9.87 -7.35
C ASN A 58 6.19 -9.50 -5.94
N VAL A 59 5.24 -9.47 -5.00
CA VAL A 59 5.56 -9.15 -3.62
C VAL A 59 6.14 -10.38 -2.96
N ASP A 60 7.29 -10.22 -2.31
CA ASP A 60 7.92 -11.32 -1.61
C ASP A 60 7.03 -11.78 -0.48
N GLN A 61 7.26 -13.00 -0.03
CA GLN A 61 6.50 -13.56 1.06
C GLN A 61 6.99 -13.02 2.39
N GLN A 62 6.12 -13.15 3.40
CA GLN A 62 6.47 -12.85 4.78
C GLN A 62 6.51 -11.35 5.08
N TRP A 63 5.69 -10.57 4.39
CA TRP A 63 5.58 -9.16 4.66
C TRP A 63 4.15 -8.80 5.06
N ASP A 64 4.04 -7.92 6.04
CA ASP A 64 2.78 -7.27 6.36
C ASP A 64 2.89 -5.85 5.88
N LEU A 65 1.96 -5.45 5.04
CA LEU A 65 1.98 -4.14 4.41
C LEU A 65 0.69 -3.41 4.74
N ILE A 66 0.80 -2.16 5.14
CA ILE A 66 -0.38 -1.34 5.39
C ILE A 66 -0.19 -0.05 4.62
N PHE A 67 -1.16 0.25 3.75
CA PHE A 67 -1.16 1.49 2.99
C PHE A 67 -2.17 2.44 3.62
N TYR A 68 -1.67 3.52 4.17
CA TYR A 68 -2.52 4.56 4.73
C TYR A 68 -2.72 5.65 3.69
N SER A 69 -3.98 5.99 3.43
CA SER A 69 -4.29 7.02 2.46
C SER A 69 -4.10 8.40 3.08
N ARG A 70 -3.51 9.29 2.31
CA ARG A 70 -3.42 10.69 2.71
C ARG A 70 -4.50 11.47 1.97
N ALA A 71 -4.88 12.62 2.53
CA ALA A 71 -5.99 13.39 1.98
C ALA A 71 -5.82 13.70 0.50
N ALA A 72 -4.59 13.92 0.06
CA ALA A 72 -4.33 14.27 -1.33
C ALA A 72 -4.72 13.17 -2.32
N ILE A 73 -4.93 11.92 -1.82
CA ILE A 73 -5.26 10.83 -2.73
C ILE A 73 -6.62 11.02 -3.39
N VAL A 74 -7.48 11.84 -2.77
CA VAL A 74 -8.80 12.08 -3.32
C VAL A 74 -8.73 12.66 -4.72
N ASP A 75 -7.72 13.48 -4.96
CA ASP A 75 -7.54 14.13 -6.25
C ASP A 75 -6.65 13.35 -7.21
N ALA A 76 -6.16 12.20 -6.80
CA ALA A 76 -5.26 11.42 -7.63
C ALA A 76 -6.06 10.51 -8.55
N ASN A 77 -5.59 10.34 -9.78
CA ASN A 77 -6.23 9.40 -10.67
C ASN A 77 -5.63 8.02 -10.45
N ILE A 78 -6.21 7.03 -11.14
CA ILE A 78 -5.80 5.65 -10.92
C ILE A 78 -4.33 5.42 -11.30
N THR A 79 -3.86 6.11 -12.33
CA THR A 79 -2.47 5.98 -12.74
C THR A 79 -1.53 6.48 -11.66
N GLU A 80 -1.87 7.59 -11.03
CA GLU A 80 -1.05 8.14 -9.96
C GLU A 80 -1.03 7.22 -8.75
N ILE A 81 -2.16 6.61 -8.45
CA ILE A 81 -2.26 5.70 -7.32
C ILE A 81 -1.41 4.46 -7.57
N CYS A 82 -1.50 3.88 -8.75
CA CYS A 82 -0.71 2.70 -9.08
C CYS A 82 0.78 3.02 -9.07
N SER A 83 1.15 4.17 -9.59
CA SER A 83 2.54 4.58 -9.61
C SER A 83 3.08 4.75 -8.19
N ALA A 84 2.26 5.32 -7.30
CA ALA A 84 2.66 5.49 -5.92
C ALA A 84 2.87 4.15 -5.22
N ILE A 85 1.98 3.20 -5.47
CA ILE A 85 2.10 1.88 -4.87
C ILE A 85 3.37 1.20 -5.36
N GLU A 86 3.62 1.26 -6.65
CA GLU A 86 4.82 0.64 -7.20
C GLU A 86 6.07 1.26 -6.58
N HIS A 87 6.11 2.58 -6.52
CA HIS A 87 7.25 3.27 -5.97
C HIS A 87 7.50 2.86 -4.51
N LEU A 88 6.43 2.80 -3.72
CA LEU A 88 6.58 2.45 -2.32
C LEU A 88 7.05 1.01 -2.15
N LEU A 89 6.51 0.11 -2.95
CA LEU A 89 6.93 -1.29 -2.86
C LEU A 89 8.38 -1.47 -3.26
N LEU A 90 8.81 -0.76 -4.30
CA LEU A 90 10.20 -0.82 -4.72
C LEU A 90 11.12 -0.24 -3.65
N GLU A 91 10.73 0.87 -3.08
CA GLU A 91 11.57 1.51 -2.08
C GLU A 91 11.67 0.68 -0.82
N ALA A 92 10.60 -0.01 -0.46
CA ALA A 92 10.61 -0.90 0.70
C ALA A 92 11.40 -2.17 0.45
N GLY A 93 11.66 -2.48 -0.82
CA GLY A 93 12.40 -3.69 -1.16
C GLY A 93 11.58 -4.95 -1.01
N VAL A 94 10.26 -4.85 -1.09
CA VAL A 94 9.40 -6.02 -0.92
C VAL A 94 8.97 -6.63 -2.24
N LEU A 95 9.29 -6.00 -3.36
CA LEU A 95 9.00 -6.60 -4.65
C LEU A 95 10.14 -7.53 -5.02
N GLY A 96 9.78 -8.74 -5.40
CA GLY A 96 10.76 -9.69 -5.84
C GLY A 96 11.30 -9.30 -7.20
N GLU A 97 12.36 -9.98 -7.58
CA GLU A 97 12.92 -9.71 -8.88
C GLU A 97 12.02 -10.17 -9.98
N LYS A 98 11.98 -9.37 -11.01
CA LYS A 98 11.18 -9.74 -12.14
C LYS A 98 11.88 -10.80 -12.93
N LYS A 99 11.11 -11.73 -13.42
CA LYS A 99 11.68 -12.78 -14.25
C LYS A 99 11.50 -12.51 -15.72
#